data_53718fc4b5cc18ac85c8a9d3a2a56d19
#
_entry.id   53718fc4b5cc18ac85c8a9d3a2a56d19
#
_cell.length_a   1.000
_cell.length_b   1.000
_cell.length_c   1.000
_cell.angle_alpha   90.00
_cell.angle_beta   90.00
_cell.angle_gamma   90.00
#
_symmetry.space_group_name_H-M   'P 1'
#
loop_
_entity.id
_entity.type
_entity.pdbx_description
1 polymer ?
#
loop_
_entity_poly.entity_id
_entity_poly.type
_entity_poly.pdbx_seq_one_letter_code
_entity_poly.pdbx_strand_id
1 'polypeptide(L)'
;MAPGLAGLDTVLTLHDARRIGHPQAIWAVCEGNPVHDDIRAVVGAVGEVDFALDVVLNREQQIVEAFGGELFAMHAAAREAAKRLAMRPVPGRFDVVVTTNAGFPLDQNLYQSVKGMTAGATVVRDGGTIVCAAECRDGFPDHGSYREVLESAPSPRALLDAIEARPETVPDQWQVQVQAKVQTLARVVMHTSYLSDEALAAAHLEQTADVAGTVAEALGAAGPDARVCVLPEGPQTIPYLA
;
A
#
# COMPACT_ATOMS: atom_id res chain seq x y z
N MET A 1 -4.85 3.54 -18.88
CA MET A 1 -4.17 2.81 -19.98
C MET A 1 -3.18 1.79 -19.43
N ALA A 2 -1.97 2.12 -19.11
CA ALA A 2 -1.04 1.21 -18.48
C ALA A 2 -1.04 1.40 -16.95
N PRO A 3 -1.12 0.33 -16.15
CA PRO A 3 -1.20 -1.07 -16.60
C PRO A 3 -2.61 -1.57 -16.95
N GLY A 4 -3.68 -0.84 -16.68
CA GLY A 4 -5.07 -1.31 -16.71
C GLY A 4 -5.56 -1.93 -18.02
N LEU A 5 -5.02 -1.52 -19.18
CA LEU A 5 -5.32 -2.08 -20.51
C LEU A 5 -4.10 -2.78 -21.13
N ALA A 6 -3.03 -2.95 -20.36
CA ALA A 6 -1.80 -3.58 -20.85
C ALA A 6 -1.90 -5.12 -20.79
N GLY A 7 -1.13 -5.78 -21.65
CA GLY A 7 -0.96 -7.23 -21.58
C GLY A 7 -0.17 -7.65 -20.33
N LEU A 8 -0.27 -8.94 -19.99
CA LEU A 8 0.36 -9.49 -18.78
C LEU A 8 1.88 -9.20 -18.70
N ASP A 9 2.60 -9.33 -19.82
CA ASP A 9 4.04 -9.08 -19.86
C ASP A 9 4.40 -7.65 -19.45
N THR A 10 3.59 -6.67 -19.85
CA THR A 10 3.75 -5.27 -19.41
C THR A 10 3.48 -5.13 -17.92
N VAL A 11 2.43 -5.77 -17.41
CA VAL A 11 2.11 -5.77 -15.97
C VAL A 11 3.26 -6.36 -15.17
N LEU A 12 3.76 -7.54 -15.55
CA LEU A 12 4.87 -8.20 -14.88
C LEU A 12 6.16 -7.36 -14.91
N THR A 13 6.44 -6.72 -16.04
CA THR A 13 7.61 -5.83 -16.18
C THR A 13 7.50 -4.61 -15.26
N LEU A 14 6.34 -3.93 -15.25
CA LEU A 14 6.12 -2.74 -14.40
C LEU A 14 6.12 -3.06 -12.90
N HIS A 15 5.89 -4.32 -12.54
CA HIS A 15 5.83 -4.77 -11.15
C HIS A 15 7.00 -5.69 -10.77
N ASP A 16 8.12 -5.64 -11.49
CA ASP A 16 9.30 -6.41 -11.12
C ASP A 16 9.88 -5.96 -9.76
N ALA A 17 10.64 -6.84 -9.13
CA ALA A 17 11.18 -6.63 -7.80
C ALA A 17 12.03 -5.36 -7.69
N ARG A 18 12.79 -5.02 -8.74
CA ARG A 18 13.67 -3.85 -8.76
C ARG A 18 12.86 -2.54 -8.79
N ARG A 19 11.79 -2.49 -9.59
CA ARG A 19 10.93 -1.30 -9.69
C ARG A 19 10.15 -1.08 -8.41
N ILE A 20 9.49 -2.13 -7.92
CA ILE A 20 8.72 -2.08 -6.66
C ILE A 20 9.64 -1.84 -5.44
N GLY A 21 10.86 -2.37 -5.48
CA GLY A 21 11.88 -2.16 -4.45
C GLY A 21 12.52 -0.78 -4.46
N HIS A 22 12.37 0.01 -5.54
CA HIS A 22 13.07 1.28 -5.68
C HIS A 22 12.67 2.29 -4.60
N PRO A 23 13.62 3.04 -4.02
CA PRO A 23 13.34 3.99 -2.93
C PRO A 23 12.32 5.07 -3.29
N GLN A 24 12.22 5.44 -4.56
CA GLN A 24 11.24 6.41 -5.05
C GLN A 24 9.92 5.79 -5.53
N ALA A 25 9.76 4.45 -5.51
CA ALA A 25 8.50 3.79 -5.79
C ALA A 25 7.58 3.85 -4.57
N ILE A 26 7.24 5.05 -4.17
CA ILE A 26 6.38 5.36 -3.01
C ILE A 26 5.26 6.32 -3.40
N TRP A 27 4.24 6.42 -2.57
CA TRP A 27 3.10 7.28 -2.81
C TRP A 27 3.48 8.75 -2.94
N ALA A 28 2.79 9.46 -3.83
CA ALA A 28 2.96 10.87 -4.16
C ALA A 28 4.32 11.24 -4.78
N VAL A 29 5.20 10.28 -5.02
CA VAL A 29 6.45 10.49 -5.77
C VAL A 29 6.26 10.07 -7.22
N CYS A 30 6.41 11.00 -8.13
CA CYS A 30 6.31 10.79 -9.58
C CYS A 30 7.67 10.89 -10.26
N GLU A 31 8.39 11.99 -10.02
CA GLU A 31 9.70 12.23 -10.63
C GLU A 31 10.75 11.28 -10.05
N GLY A 32 11.44 10.56 -10.93
CA GLY A 32 12.44 9.54 -10.55
C GLY A 32 11.84 8.25 -9.99
N ASN A 33 10.51 8.10 -10.01
CA ASN A 33 9.83 6.87 -9.70
C ASN A 33 9.80 5.98 -10.97
N PRO A 34 10.55 4.88 -11.02
CA PRO A 34 10.69 4.08 -12.24
C PRO A 34 9.35 3.48 -12.70
N VAL A 35 8.43 3.16 -11.78
CA VAL A 35 7.10 2.66 -12.13
C VAL A 35 6.31 3.75 -12.85
N HIS A 36 6.33 4.98 -12.34
CA HIS A 36 5.64 6.10 -12.97
C HIS A 36 6.24 6.46 -14.34
N ASP A 37 7.57 6.50 -14.43
CA ASP A 37 8.28 6.86 -15.67
C ASP A 37 8.02 5.82 -16.76
N ASP A 38 8.08 4.54 -16.44
CA ASP A 38 7.79 3.43 -17.38
C ASP A 38 6.31 3.42 -17.81
N ILE A 39 5.35 3.66 -16.90
CA ILE A 39 3.93 3.82 -17.26
C ILE A 39 3.76 4.96 -18.26
N ARG A 40 4.40 6.09 -18.05
CA ARG A 40 4.35 7.23 -18.98
C ARG A 40 4.96 6.88 -20.33
N ALA A 41 6.08 6.16 -20.36
CA ALA A 41 6.72 5.71 -21.59
C ALA A 41 5.82 4.75 -22.38
N VAL A 42 5.21 3.78 -21.72
CA VAL A 42 4.25 2.84 -22.34
C VAL A 42 3.04 3.60 -22.92
N VAL A 43 2.47 4.53 -22.17
CA VAL A 43 1.33 5.34 -22.62
C VAL A 43 1.73 6.21 -23.82
N GLY A 44 2.90 6.83 -23.78
CA GLY A 44 3.43 7.64 -24.90
C GLY A 44 3.67 6.83 -26.18
N ALA A 45 4.01 5.54 -26.04
CA ALA A 45 4.20 4.63 -27.19
C ALA A 45 2.88 4.17 -27.86
N VAL A 46 1.75 4.26 -27.16
CA VAL A 46 0.43 3.91 -27.71
C VAL A 46 -0.04 4.91 -28.77
N GLY A 47 0.45 6.14 -28.70
CA GLY A 47 0.07 7.22 -29.63
C GLY A 47 -0.70 8.34 -28.93
N GLU A 48 -1.24 9.24 -29.74
CA GLU A 48 -1.97 10.40 -29.22
C GLU A 48 -3.32 9.99 -28.64
N VAL A 49 -3.68 10.62 -27.52
CA VAL A 49 -4.99 10.55 -26.89
C VAL A 49 -5.69 11.88 -27.18
N ASP A 50 -6.81 11.83 -27.90
CA ASP A 50 -7.53 13.03 -28.33
C ASP A 50 -7.96 13.91 -27.14
N PHE A 51 -8.45 13.28 -26.07
CA PHE A 51 -8.90 13.96 -24.88
C PHE A 51 -8.90 13.05 -23.68
N ALA A 52 -8.46 13.55 -22.53
CA ALA A 52 -8.51 12.86 -21.25
C ALA A 52 -9.32 13.68 -20.24
N LEU A 53 -10.06 12.97 -19.39
CA LEU A 53 -10.83 13.55 -18.30
C LEU A 53 -10.53 12.78 -17.01
N ASP A 54 -10.24 13.52 -15.96
CA ASP A 54 -10.05 12.98 -14.61
C ASP A 54 -10.81 13.81 -13.58
N VAL A 55 -11.18 13.21 -12.45
CA VAL A 55 -11.92 13.88 -11.39
C VAL A 55 -11.32 13.54 -10.03
N VAL A 56 -11.45 14.48 -9.10
CA VAL A 56 -11.19 14.24 -7.68
C VAL A 56 -12.51 14.20 -6.93
N LEU A 57 -12.67 13.16 -6.12
CA LEU A 57 -13.87 12.93 -5.31
C LEU A 57 -13.62 13.30 -3.85
N ASN A 58 -14.67 13.81 -3.18
CA ASN A 58 -14.67 13.91 -1.72
C ASN A 58 -15.09 12.57 -1.07
N ARG A 59 -15.18 12.57 0.26
CA ARG A 59 -15.57 11.40 1.06
C ARG A 59 -16.98 10.89 0.73
N GLU A 60 -17.88 11.77 0.34
CA GLU A 60 -19.26 11.47 -0.06
C GLU A 60 -19.37 11.05 -1.54
N GLN A 61 -18.24 10.76 -2.21
CA GLN A 61 -18.16 10.39 -3.63
C GLN A 61 -18.68 11.46 -4.60
N GLN A 62 -18.65 12.73 -4.19
CA GLN A 62 -19.04 13.86 -5.04
C GLN A 62 -17.81 14.42 -5.73
N ILE A 63 -17.96 14.83 -6.99
CA ILE A 63 -16.88 15.47 -7.75
C ILE A 63 -16.62 16.86 -7.16
N VAL A 64 -15.39 17.09 -6.68
CA VAL A 64 -14.94 18.37 -6.14
C VAL A 64 -14.05 19.15 -7.09
N GLU A 65 -13.30 18.44 -7.93
CA GLU A 65 -12.52 19.03 -9.02
C GLU A 65 -12.59 18.12 -10.26
N ALA A 66 -12.54 18.71 -11.45
CA ALA A 66 -12.49 18.00 -12.73
C ALA A 66 -11.39 18.61 -13.60
N PHE A 67 -10.65 17.75 -14.31
CA PHE A 67 -9.52 18.11 -15.16
C PHE A 67 -9.73 17.49 -16.54
N GLY A 68 -9.61 18.30 -17.60
CA GLY A 68 -9.80 17.82 -18.97
C GLY A 68 -8.80 18.44 -19.93
N GLY A 69 -8.39 17.69 -20.96
CA GLY A 69 -7.49 18.17 -21.98
C GLY A 69 -6.46 17.15 -22.47
N GLU A 70 -5.28 17.62 -22.87
CA GLU A 70 -4.15 16.75 -23.22
C GLU A 70 -3.76 15.87 -22.03
N LEU A 71 -3.55 14.58 -22.30
CA LEU A 71 -3.43 13.55 -21.27
C LEU A 71 -2.39 13.86 -20.17
N PHE A 72 -1.17 14.23 -20.56
CA PHE A 72 -0.10 14.42 -19.60
C PHE A 72 -0.21 15.73 -18.82
N ALA A 73 -0.68 16.79 -19.49
CA ALA A 73 -0.92 18.09 -18.85
C ALA A 73 -2.11 18.00 -17.88
N MET A 74 -3.20 17.37 -18.29
CA MET A 74 -4.37 17.10 -17.45
C MET A 74 -3.98 16.29 -16.22
N HIS A 75 -3.29 15.16 -16.40
CA HIS A 75 -2.86 14.30 -15.31
C HIS A 75 -1.89 15.02 -14.34
N ALA A 76 -1.00 15.88 -14.84
CA ALA A 76 -0.12 16.67 -13.98
C ALA A 76 -0.91 17.62 -13.07
N ALA A 77 -1.92 18.32 -13.63
CA ALA A 77 -2.79 19.20 -12.85
C ALA A 77 -3.62 18.42 -11.80
N ALA A 78 -4.19 17.29 -12.21
CA ALA A 78 -4.96 16.41 -11.31
C ALA A 78 -4.12 15.87 -10.15
N ARG A 79 -2.85 15.49 -10.40
CA ARG A 79 -1.93 15.03 -9.34
C ARG A 79 -1.65 16.11 -8.30
N GLU A 80 -1.45 17.35 -8.71
CA GLU A 80 -1.23 18.45 -7.76
C GLU A 80 -2.47 18.72 -6.90
N ALA A 81 -3.67 18.61 -7.46
CA ALA A 81 -4.90 18.65 -6.69
C ALA A 81 -5.02 17.47 -5.70
N ALA A 82 -4.75 16.25 -6.15
CA ALA A 82 -4.75 15.06 -5.30
C ALA A 82 -3.75 15.18 -4.13
N LYS A 83 -2.53 15.69 -4.36
CA LYS A 83 -1.56 15.98 -3.29
C LYS A 83 -2.12 16.93 -2.24
N ARG A 84 -2.73 18.04 -2.65
CA ARG A 84 -3.33 19.01 -1.71
C ARG A 84 -4.41 18.38 -0.83
N LEU A 85 -5.17 17.46 -1.39
CA LEU A 85 -6.30 16.81 -0.72
C LEU A 85 -5.89 15.61 0.14
N ALA A 86 -4.95 14.79 -0.32
CA ALA A 86 -4.59 13.54 0.34
C ALA A 86 -3.36 13.64 1.26
N MET A 87 -2.39 14.51 0.95
CA MET A 87 -1.16 14.61 1.74
C MET A 87 -1.38 15.40 3.02
N ARG A 88 -0.87 14.85 4.14
CA ARG A 88 -0.97 15.46 5.48
C ARG A 88 0.39 15.45 6.16
N PRO A 89 0.94 16.63 6.52
CA PRO A 89 2.20 16.71 7.25
C PRO A 89 2.01 16.21 8.68
N VAL A 90 2.98 15.46 9.16
CA VAL A 90 3.06 15.02 10.56
C VAL A 90 4.40 15.44 11.18
N PRO A 91 4.44 15.74 12.49
CA PRO A 91 5.62 16.35 13.13
C PRO A 91 6.75 15.35 13.42
N GLY A 92 6.66 14.13 12.95
CA GLY A 92 7.68 13.09 13.15
C GLY A 92 7.06 11.70 13.17
N ARG A 93 7.91 10.68 13.39
CA ARG A 93 7.49 9.28 13.42
C ARG A 93 6.77 8.93 14.71
N PHE A 94 5.98 7.87 14.67
CA PHE A 94 5.18 7.38 15.79
C PHE A 94 5.62 5.98 16.19
N ASP A 95 5.46 5.67 17.48
CA ASP A 95 5.77 4.36 18.04
C ASP A 95 4.69 3.34 17.66
N VAL A 96 3.44 3.79 17.64
CA VAL A 96 2.28 2.98 17.26
C VAL A 96 1.48 3.72 16.20
N VAL A 97 1.08 3.00 15.14
CA VAL A 97 0.15 3.51 14.13
C VAL A 97 -1.05 2.59 14.05
N VAL A 98 -2.23 3.14 14.28
CA VAL A 98 -3.51 2.45 14.07
C VAL A 98 -4.04 2.85 12.72
N THR A 99 -4.33 1.88 11.87
CA THR A 99 -4.79 2.14 10.49
C THR A 99 -5.91 1.19 10.09
N THR A 100 -6.59 1.49 9.01
CA THR A 100 -7.56 0.61 8.35
C THR A 100 -7.27 0.57 6.85
N ASN A 101 -8.04 -0.21 6.10
CA ASN A 101 -8.05 -0.11 4.64
C ASN A 101 -9.35 0.56 4.13
N ALA A 102 -9.89 1.50 4.90
CA ALA A 102 -11.06 2.33 4.59
C ALA A 102 -12.40 1.57 4.41
N GLY A 103 -12.48 0.31 4.85
CA GLY A 103 -13.70 -0.51 4.79
C GLY A 103 -14.02 -1.07 3.40
N PHE A 104 -15.13 -1.79 3.32
CA PHE A 104 -15.57 -2.43 2.07
C PHE A 104 -15.92 -1.39 0.97
N PRO A 105 -15.54 -1.61 -0.29
CA PRO A 105 -14.86 -2.81 -0.83
C PRO A 105 -13.34 -2.77 -0.77
N LEU A 106 -12.74 -1.72 -0.21
CA LEU A 106 -11.28 -1.54 -0.24
C LEU A 106 -10.53 -2.53 0.66
N ASP A 107 -11.18 -3.08 1.69
CA ASP A 107 -10.62 -4.07 2.60
C ASP A 107 -11.14 -5.50 2.37
N GLN A 108 -11.66 -5.78 1.18
CA GLN A 108 -12.34 -7.06 0.88
C GLN A 108 -11.46 -8.30 1.10
N ASN A 109 -10.13 -8.19 0.96
CA ASN A 109 -9.18 -9.29 1.19
C ASN A 109 -7.83 -8.78 1.71
N LEU A 110 -6.96 -9.72 2.13
CA LEU A 110 -5.66 -9.38 2.70
C LEU A 110 -4.76 -8.65 1.69
N TYR A 111 -4.75 -9.06 0.43
CA TYR A 111 -3.99 -8.40 -0.63
C TYR A 111 -4.28 -6.89 -0.71
N GLN A 112 -5.56 -6.51 -0.65
CA GLN A 112 -5.96 -5.11 -0.68
C GLN A 112 -5.56 -4.40 0.63
N SER A 113 -5.68 -5.08 1.77
CA SER A 113 -5.43 -4.51 3.10
C SER A 113 -3.96 -4.16 3.37
N VAL A 114 -3.03 -4.70 2.57
CA VAL A 114 -1.61 -4.27 2.58
C VAL A 114 -1.46 -2.76 2.34
N LYS A 115 -2.38 -2.13 1.61
CA LYS A 115 -2.35 -0.66 1.38
C LYS A 115 -2.55 0.11 2.68
N GLY A 116 -3.43 -0.36 3.57
CA GLY A 116 -3.60 0.21 4.91
C GLY A 116 -2.33 0.07 5.75
N MET A 117 -1.68 -1.10 5.73
CA MET A 117 -0.39 -1.31 6.40
C MET A 117 0.68 -0.37 5.83
N THR A 118 0.72 -0.20 4.50
CA THR A 118 1.67 0.70 3.82
C THR A 118 1.46 2.15 4.24
N ALA A 119 0.21 2.60 4.40
CA ALA A 119 -0.09 3.93 4.93
C ALA A 119 0.54 4.14 6.32
N GLY A 120 0.38 3.15 7.20
CA GLY A 120 1.02 3.16 8.52
C GLY A 120 2.55 3.19 8.45
N ALA A 121 3.13 2.44 7.51
CA ALA A 121 4.58 2.35 7.35
C ALA A 121 5.24 3.68 6.96
N THR A 122 4.50 4.62 6.36
CA THR A 122 5.05 5.94 6.00
C THR A 122 5.49 6.76 7.21
N VAL A 123 4.86 6.54 8.38
CA VAL A 123 5.05 7.36 9.57
C VAL A 123 5.37 6.58 10.85
N VAL A 124 5.34 5.27 10.84
CA VAL A 124 5.83 4.47 11.96
C VAL A 124 7.36 4.56 12.05
N ARG A 125 7.92 4.52 13.26
CA ARG A 125 9.36 4.40 13.44
C ARG A 125 9.86 2.98 13.17
N ASP A 126 11.13 2.82 12.93
CA ASP A 126 11.76 1.51 12.83
C ASP A 126 11.54 0.72 14.14
N GLY A 127 11.09 -0.51 14.01
CA GLY A 127 10.73 -1.37 15.13
C GLY A 127 9.47 -0.94 15.90
N GLY A 128 8.68 0.02 15.37
CA GLY A 128 7.37 0.38 15.92
C GLY A 128 6.29 -0.66 15.64
N THR A 129 5.05 -0.35 15.99
CA THR A 129 3.91 -1.24 15.80
C THR A 129 2.85 -0.62 14.89
N ILE A 130 2.39 -1.37 13.91
CA ILE A 130 1.23 -1.03 13.08
C ILE A 130 0.09 -1.98 13.47
N VAL A 131 -1.03 -1.42 13.89
CA VAL A 131 -2.29 -2.17 14.12
C VAL A 131 -3.23 -1.83 12.98
N CYS A 132 -3.52 -2.80 12.12
CA CYS A 132 -4.37 -2.63 10.95
C CYS A 132 -5.69 -3.36 11.14
N ALA A 133 -6.80 -2.63 11.13
CA ALA A 133 -8.13 -3.20 11.16
C ALA A 133 -8.73 -3.25 9.75
N ALA A 134 -9.06 -4.46 9.28
CA ALA A 134 -9.65 -4.70 7.98
C ALA A 134 -10.50 -5.96 8.01
N GLU A 135 -11.67 -5.95 7.40
CA GLU A 135 -12.59 -7.09 7.49
C GLU A 135 -12.05 -8.33 6.77
N CYS A 136 -11.42 -8.15 5.61
CA CYS A 136 -10.90 -9.23 4.76
C CYS A 136 -11.95 -10.31 4.46
N ARG A 137 -13.17 -9.90 4.08
CA ARG A 137 -14.34 -10.79 3.89
C ARG A 137 -14.08 -11.96 2.96
N ASP A 138 -13.29 -11.75 1.90
CA ASP A 138 -12.92 -12.77 0.93
C ASP A 138 -11.64 -13.51 1.33
N GLY A 139 -11.10 -13.26 2.53
CA GLY A 139 -9.87 -13.89 3.03
C GLY A 139 -8.64 -13.52 2.20
N PHE A 140 -8.04 -14.50 1.55
CA PHE A 140 -7.07 -14.30 0.47
C PHE A 140 -7.81 -14.11 -0.87
N PRO A 141 -7.21 -13.42 -1.86
CA PRO A 141 -7.78 -13.40 -3.20
C PRO A 141 -7.88 -14.83 -3.76
N ASP A 142 -8.94 -15.10 -4.51
CA ASP A 142 -9.22 -16.38 -5.14
C ASP A 142 -8.48 -16.59 -6.47
N HIS A 143 -7.66 -15.63 -6.87
CA HIS A 143 -6.89 -15.61 -8.11
C HIS A 143 -5.48 -15.08 -7.86
N GLY A 144 -4.60 -15.27 -8.84
CA GLY A 144 -3.19 -14.87 -8.74
C GLY A 144 -2.36 -15.79 -7.83
N SER A 145 -1.17 -15.35 -7.46
CA SER A 145 -0.21 -16.16 -6.69
C SER A 145 0.12 -15.54 -5.33
N TYR A 146 -0.65 -14.55 -4.87
CA TYR A 146 -0.33 -13.82 -3.64
C TYR A 146 -0.13 -14.73 -2.44
N ARG A 147 -1.10 -15.63 -2.17
CA ARG A 147 -1.03 -16.57 -1.05
C ARG A 147 0.15 -17.53 -1.18
N GLU A 148 0.33 -18.13 -2.35
CA GLU A 148 1.40 -19.08 -2.62
C GLU A 148 2.78 -18.45 -2.41
N VAL A 149 2.98 -17.23 -2.95
CA VAL A 149 4.24 -16.49 -2.76
C VAL A 149 4.46 -16.11 -1.31
N LEU A 150 3.41 -15.70 -0.59
CA LEU A 150 3.49 -15.30 0.81
C LEU A 150 3.90 -16.46 1.72
N GLU A 151 3.37 -17.67 1.45
CA GLU A 151 3.67 -18.89 2.20
C GLU A 151 4.99 -19.57 1.77
N SER A 152 5.68 -19.06 0.73
CA SER A 152 6.86 -19.72 0.13
C SER A 152 8.16 -19.59 0.94
N ALA A 153 8.20 -18.76 1.98
CA ALA A 153 9.41 -18.56 2.77
C ALA A 153 9.08 -18.37 4.26
N PRO A 154 10.01 -18.66 5.19
CA PRO A 154 9.73 -18.71 6.63
C PRO A 154 9.68 -17.34 7.31
N SER A 155 9.96 -16.24 6.62
CA SER A 155 9.94 -14.90 7.20
C SER A 155 9.82 -13.81 6.15
N PRO A 156 9.38 -12.58 6.53
CA PRO A 156 9.33 -11.44 5.62
C PRO A 156 10.69 -11.11 4.97
N ARG A 157 11.79 -11.22 5.69
CA ARG A 157 13.14 -11.03 5.12
C ARG A 157 13.45 -12.08 4.06
N ALA A 158 13.20 -13.35 4.35
CA ALA A 158 13.43 -14.43 3.40
C ALA A 158 12.52 -14.31 2.15
N LEU A 159 11.30 -13.78 2.29
CA LEU A 159 10.44 -13.45 1.15
C LEU A 159 11.07 -12.37 0.26
N LEU A 160 11.58 -11.29 0.85
CA LEU A 160 12.27 -10.24 0.09
C LEU A 160 13.49 -10.79 -0.66
N ASP A 161 14.35 -11.53 0.03
CA ASP A 161 15.55 -12.13 -0.58
C ASP A 161 15.18 -13.09 -1.73
N ALA A 162 14.14 -13.90 -1.55
CA ALA A 162 13.64 -14.81 -2.57
C ALA A 162 13.05 -14.08 -3.78
N ILE A 163 12.26 -13.01 -3.55
CA ILE A 163 11.65 -12.21 -4.62
C ILE A 163 12.73 -11.46 -5.41
N GLU A 164 13.71 -10.88 -4.74
CA GLU A 164 14.82 -10.16 -5.39
C GLU A 164 15.74 -11.08 -6.20
N ALA A 165 15.88 -12.34 -5.78
CA ALA A 165 16.68 -13.33 -6.49
C ALA A 165 15.98 -14.00 -7.68
N ARG A 166 14.67 -13.79 -7.86
CA ARG A 166 13.92 -14.41 -8.96
C ARG A 166 14.33 -13.84 -10.31
N PRO A 167 14.58 -14.70 -11.32
CA PRO A 167 14.90 -14.25 -12.68
C PRO A 167 13.68 -13.67 -13.40
N GLU A 168 12.47 -14.09 -13.01
CA GLU A 168 11.20 -13.68 -13.62
C GLU A 168 10.21 -13.25 -12.56
N THR A 169 9.38 -12.25 -12.90
CA THR A 169 8.31 -11.75 -12.03
C THR A 169 7.15 -12.74 -12.01
N VAL A 170 6.77 -13.18 -10.82
CA VAL A 170 5.56 -13.99 -10.59
C VAL A 170 4.38 -13.05 -10.30
N PRO A 171 3.17 -13.34 -10.83
CA PRO A 171 1.98 -12.55 -10.52
C PRO A 171 1.80 -12.34 -9.02
N ASP A 172 1.44 -11.11 -8.63
CA ASP A 172 1.19 -10.66 -7.25
C ASP A 172 2.39 -10.65 -6.30
N GLN A 173 3.59 -11.10 -6.72
CA GLN A 173 4.79 -10.99 -5.87
C GLN A 173 5.08 -9.56 -5.41
N TRP A 174 4.69 -8.55 -6.20
CA TRP A 174 4.85 -7.14 -5.84
C TRP A 174 4.09 -6.77 -4.56
N GLN A 175 2.90 -7.32 -4.35
CA GLN A 175 2.15 -7.05 -3.13
C GLN A 175 2.75 -7.77 -1.92
N VAL A 176 3.28 -8.99 -2.11
CA VAL A 176 4.06 -9.70 -1.09
C VAL A 176 5.33 -8.92 -0.75
N GLN A 177 6.04 -8.40 -1.76
CA GLN A 177 7.23 -7.57 -1.56
C GLN A 177 6.91 -6.31 -0.73
N VAL A 178 5.80 -5.61 -1.05
CA VAL A 178 5.36 -4.44 -0.29
C VAL A 178 5.01 -4.83 1.15
N GLN A 179 4.23 -5.89 1.35
CA GLN A 179 3.90 -6.39 2.69
C GLN A 179 5.16 -6.75 3.49
N ALA A 180 6.06 -7.52 2.91
CA ALA A 180 7.29 -7.94 3.58
C ALA A 180 8.19 -6.75 3.94
N LYS A 181 8.26 -5.71 3.10
CA LYS A 181 8.95 -4.44 3.45
C LYS A 181 8.34 -3.79 4.69
N VAL A 182 7.03 -3.73 4.78
CA VAL A 182 6.34 -3.19 5.98
C VAL A 182 6.65 -4.03 7.22
N GLN A 183 6.59 -5.36 7.10
CA GLN A 183 6.85 -6.29 8.20
C GLN A 183 8.33 -6.35 8.64
N THR A 184 9.26 -5.98 7.75
CA THR A 184 10.67 -5.82 8.15
C THR A 184 10.95 -4.47 8.82
N LEU A 185 10.09 -3.48 8.62
CA LEU A 185 10.18 -2.16 9.23
C LEU A 185 9.56 -2.14 10.64
N ALA A 186 8.39 -2.78 10.80
CA ALA A 186 7.58 -2.69 12.01
C ALA A 186 6.85 -4.01 12.30
N ARG A 187 6.50 -4.21 13.57
CA ARG A 187 5.54 -5.25 13.98
C ARG A 187 4.19 -4.92 13.39
N VAL A 188 3.56 -5.87 12.70
CA VAL A 188 2.23 -5.68 12.10
C VAL A 188 1.22 -6.62 12.77
N VAL A 189 0.20 -6.04 13.37
CA VAL A 189 -0.89 -6.75 14.04
C VAL A 189 -2.19 -6.48 13.28
N MET A 190 -2.88 -7.54 12.88
CA MET A 190 -4.15 -7.46 12.16
C MET A 190 -5.34 -7.69 13.07
N HIS A 191 -6.37 -6.88 12.89
CA HIS A 191 -7.72 -7.17 13.37
C HIS A 191 -8.61 -7.47 12.16
N THR A 192 -9.13 -8.70 12.09
CA THR A 192 -9.98 -9.16 10.99
C THR A 192 -10.97 -10.19 11.49
N SER A 193 -12.13 -10.30 10.82
CA SER A 193 -13.18 -11.25 11.14
C SER A 193 -13.18 -12.51 10.26
N TYR A 194 -12.46 -12.49 9.12
CA TYR A 194 -12.60 -13.52 8.09
C TYR A 194 -11.30 -14.25 7.74
N LEU A 195 -10.21 -14.00 8.47
CA LEU A 195 -8.99 -14.79 8.39
C LEU A 195 -8.73 -15.47 9.74
N SER A 196 -8.41 -16.74 9.71
CA SER A 196 -8.02 -17.47 10.92
C SER A 196 -6.63 -17.07 11.39
N ASP A 197 -6.32 -17.39 12.65
CA ASP A 197 -5.00 -17.14 13.23
C ASP A 197 -3.90 -17.87 12.44
N GLU A 198 -4.18 -19.09 11.97
CA GLU A 198 -3.25 -19.87 11.14
C GLU A 198 -3.00 -19.20 9.79
N ALA A 199 -4.05 -18.63 9.17
CA ALA A 199 -3.92 -17.92 7.90
C ALA A 199 -3.09 -16.64 8.05
N LEU A 200 -3.28 -15.90 9.13
CA LEU A 200 -2.49 -14.72 9.45
C LEU A 200 -1.04 -15.08 9.80
N ALA A 201 -0.82 -16.14 10.58
CA ALA A 201 0.52 -16.62 10.90
C ALA A 201 1.28 -17.08 9.65
N ALA A 202 0.60 -17.76 8.69
CA ALA A 202 1.17 -18.11 7.39
C ALA A 202 1.51 -16.87 6.52
N ALA A 203 0.81 -15.76 6.76
CA ALA A 203 1.10 -14.45 6.17
C ALA A 203 2.14 -13.63 6.98
N HIS A 204 2.79 -14.23 7.98
CA HIS A 204 3.72 -13.57 8.89
C HIS A 204 3.11 -12.37 9.63
N LEU A 205 1.81 -12.42 9.94
CA LEU A 205 1.06 -11.40 10.65
C LEU A 205 0.63 -11.93 12.02
N GLU A 206 0.60 -11.03 12.99
CA GLU A 206 -0.03 -11.30 14.28
C GLU A 206 -1.51 -10.94 14.22
N GLN A 207 -2.33 -11.63 15.00
CA GLN A 207 -3.77 -11.37 15.10
C GLN A 207 -4.11 -10.70 16.44
N THR A 208 -5.11 -9.83 16.44
CA THR A 208 -5.74 -9.34 17.67
C THR A 208 -7.26 -9.31 17.57
N ALA A 209 -7.92 -9.73 18.63
CA ALA A 209 -9.35 -9.48 18.82
C ALA A 209 -9.61 -8.16 19.59
N ASP A 210 -8.59 -7.60 20.25
CA ASP A 210 -8.68 -6.39 21.07
C ASP A 210 -7.67 -5.32 20.57
N VAL A 211 -8.12 -4.48 19.65
CA VAL A 211 -7.32 -3.38 19.11
C VAL A 211 -6.87 -2.43 20.22
N ALA A 212 -7.75 -2.08 21.15
CA ALA A 212 -7.44 -1.13 22.21
C ALA A 212 -6.38 -1.67 23.17
N GLY A 213 -6.52 -2.93 23.58
CA GLY A 213 -5.53 -3.62 24.42
C GLY A 213 -4.18 -3.75 23.75
N THR A 214 -4.16 -4.11 22.46
CA THR A 214 -2.92 -4.20 21.66
C THR A 214 -2.20 -2.84 21.55
N VAL A 215 -2.95 -1.77 21.34
CA VAL A 215 -2.40 -0.40 21.30
C VAL A 215 -1.83 0.00 22.66
N ALA A 216 -2.57 -0.30 23.76
CA ALA A 216 -2.11 0.01 25.12
C ALA A 216 -0.82 -0.77 25.48
N GLU A 217 -0.74 -2.05 25.11
CA GLU A 217 0.47 -2.86 25.26
C GLU A 217 1.66 -2.27 24.50
N ALA A 218 1.46 -1.96 23.21
CA ALA A 218 2.52 -1.42 22.37
C ALA A 218 3.02 -0.05 22.87
N LEU A 219 2.12 0.83 23.32
CA LEU A 219 2.48 2.11 23.92
C LEU A 219 3.23 1.92 25.25
N GLY A 220 2.78 0.98 26.09
CA GLY A 220 3.47 0.66 27.34
C GLY A 220 4.89 0.14 27.11
N ALA A 221 5.10 -0.68 26.09
CA ALA A 221 6.41 -1.18 25.72
C ALA A 221 7.33 -0.09 25.13
N ALA A 222 6.76 0.89 24.44
CA ALA A 222 7.51 2.01 23.86
C ALA A 222 7.91 3.09 24.89
N GLY A 223 7.26 3.13 26.05
CA GLY A 223 7.61 4.00 27.15
C GLY A 223 6.69 5.22 27.32
N PRO A 224 6.97 6.08 28.34
CA PRO A 224 6.05 7.14 28.75
C PRO A 224 5.85 8.25 27.72
N ASP A 225 6.81 8.44 26.82
CA ASP A 225 6.77 9.46 25.77
C ASP A 225 6.27 8.89 24.42
N ALA A 226 5.74 7.66 24.42
CA ALA A 226 5.29 6.98 23.24
C ALA A 226 4.16 7.76 22.52
N ARG A 227 4.27 7.83 21.20
CA ARG A 227 3.36 8.58 20.35
C ARG A 227 2.53 7.63 19.48
N VAL A 228 1.25 7.89 19.39
CA VAL A 228 0.32 7.15 18.51
C VAL A 228 -0.20 8.03 17.38
N CYS A 229 -0.31 7.46 16.20
CA CYS A 229 -1.01 8.04 15.06
C CYS A 229 -2.21 7.16 14.71
N VAL A 230 -3.34 7.77 14.38
CA VAL A 230 -4.53 7.06 13.90
C VAL A 230 -4.86 7.52 12.48
N LEU A 231 -4.93 6.57 11.55
CA LEU A 231 -5.27 6.76 10.14
C LEU A 231 -6.58 6.02 9.83
N PRO A 232 -7.74 6.65 10.10
CA PRO A 232 -9.04 5.97 10.02
C PRO A 232 -9.39 5.46 8.62
N GLU A 233 -8.82 6.07 7.59
CA GLU A 233 -9.06 5.76 6.19
C GLU A 233 -7.78 5.38 5.44
N GLY A 234 -6.78 4.86 6.17
CA GLY A 234 -5.52 4.31 5.68
C GLY A 234 -5.03 4.87 4.35
N PRO A 235 -5.27 4.15 3.24
CA PRO A 235 -4.71 4.49 1.93
C PRO A 235 -5.28 5.77 1.29
N GLN A 236 -6.36 6.35 1.84
CA GLN A 236 -6.93 7.61 1.32
C GLN A 236 -6.23 8.85 1.88
N THR A 237 -5.36 8.67 2.86
CA THR A 237 -4.53 9.73 3.43
C THR A 237 -3.06 9.37 3.26
N ILE A 238 -2.27 10.31 2.74
CA ILE A 238 -0.81 10.14 2.59
C ILE A 238 -0.11 11.00 3.64
N PRO A 239 0.16 10.44 4.83
CA PRO A 239 0.92 11.17 5.84
C PRO A 239 2.40 11.23 5.42
N TYR A 240 3.06 12.36 5.69
CA TYR A 240 4.47 12.54 5.41
C TYR A 240 5.16 13.36 6.50
N LEU A 241 6.46 13.14 6.67
CA LEU A 241 7.28 13.90 7.62
C LEU A 241 7.48 15.30 7.07
N ALA A 242 7.11 16.33 7.86
CA ALA A 242 7.29 17.75 7.51
C ALA A 242 8.73 18.23 7.68
#